data_e2e6ead41a1fdbc3e98d30f4ba66d8b5
#
_entry.id   e2e6ead41a1fdbc3e98d30f4ba66d8b5
#
_cell.length_a   1.000
_cell.length_b   1.000
_cell.length_c   1.000
_cell.angle_alpha   90.00
_cell.angle_beta   90.00
_cell.angle_gamma   90.00
#
_symmetry.space_group_name_H-M   'P 1'
#
loop_
_entity.id
_entity.type
_entity.pdbx_description
1 polymer ?
#
loop_
_entity_poly.entity_id
_entity_poly.type
_entity_poly.pdbx_seq_one_letter_code
_entity_poly.pdbx_strand_id
1 'polypeptide(L)'
;MRITGFGVIDKTGGKLAYVSSGCIKTVDGELPLRLKSIMDHLNEVIAQHRPDHVAVEQVFVNVNPKSTLMLGQARGAAICTAVLNNLIVAEYTALQIKQAVVGKGHAKKEQVQEMVKRLLQLAGSPSADAADALACAICHAHGGLGLGGISTAGYRMKRGRLV
;
A
#
# COMPACT_ATOMS: atom_id res chain seq x y z
N MET A 1 9.34 11.38 -8.48
CA MET A 1 8.10 10.60 -8.49
C MET A 1 6.96 11.56 -8.81
N ARG A 2 6.15 11.25 -9.81
CA ARG A 2 5.04 12.12 -10.26
C ARG A 2 3.66 11.54 -9.96
N ILE A 3 3.61 10.25 -9.67
CA ILE A 3 2.37 9.50 -9.43
C ILE A 3 2.51 8.64 -8.20
N THR A 4 1.47 8.60 -7.37
CA THR A 4 1.31 7.69 -6.24
C THR A 4 -0.02 6.97 -6.41
N GLY A 5 0.00 5.65 -6.54
CA GLY A 5 -1.22 4.84 -6.57
C GLY A 5 -1.84 4.70 -5.18
N PHE A 6 -3.16 4.65 -5.12
CA PHE A 6 -3.90 4.22 -3.93
C PHE A 6 -4.97 3.20 -4.30
N GLY A 7 -5.31 2.35 -3.35
CA GLY A 7 -6.38 1.36 -3.48
C GLY A 7 -7.05 1.13 -2.13
N VAL A 8 -8.36 1.10 -2.12
CA VAL A 8 -9.20 0.87 -0.93
C VAL A 8 -10.05 -0.36 -1.17
N ILE A 9 -10.01 -1.28 -0.23
CA ILE A 9 -10.80 -2.50 -0.25
C ILE A 9 -11.45 -2.72 1.11
N ASP A 10 -12.58 -3.39 1.13
CA ASP A 10 -13.19 -3.92 2.35
C ASP A 10 -12.92 -5.41 2.49
N LYS A 11 -12.72 -5.86 3.72
CA LYS A 11 -12.66 -7.27 4.07
C LYS A 11 -13.75 -7.61 5.08
N THR A 12 -14.63 -8.54 4.71
CA THR A 12 -15.63 -9.08 5.62
C THR A 12 -15.51 -10.60 5.64
N GLY A 13 -15.04 -11.15 6.77
CA GLY A 13 -14.67 -12.55 6.84
C GLY A 13 -13.56 -12.90 5.83
N GLY A 14 -13.81 -13.86 4.95
CA GLY A 14 -12.90 -14.25 3.87
C GLY A 14 -13.11 -13.52 2.55
N LYS A 15 -14.10 -12.62 2.46
CA LYS A 15 -14.49 -11.94 1.22
C LYS A 15 -13.83 -10.56 1.12
N LEU A 16 -13.25 -10.27 -0.04
CA LEU A 16 -12.73 -8.95 -0.41
C LEU A 16 -13.73 -8.23 -1.31
N ALA A 17 -13.89 -6.93 -1.10
CA ALA A 17 -14.70 -6.07 -1.95
C ALA A 17 -13.88 -4.83 -2.35
N TYR A 18 -13.94 -4.49 -3.63
CA TYR A 18 -13.36 -3.25 -4.14
C TYR A 18 -14.19 -2.07 -3.66
N VAL A 19 -13.53 -1.02 -3.18
CA VAL A 19 -14.16 0.24 -2.78
C VAL A 19 -13.74 1.36 -3.73
N SER A 20 -12.43 1.61 -3.85
CA SER A 20 -11.91 2.70 -4.68
C SER A 20 -10.45 2.45 -5.03
N SER A 21 -9.99 3.02 -6.12
CA SER A 21 -8.57 3.10 -6.45
C SER A 21 -8.30 4.24 -7.41
N GLY A 22 -7.06 4.71 -7.43
CA GLY A 22 -6.67 5.79 -8.31
C GLY A 22 -5.21 6.16 -8.20
N CYS A 23 -4.88 7.29 -8.80
CA CYS A 23 -3.54 7.83 -8.82
C CYS A 23 -3.54 9.29 -8.37
N ILE A 24 -2.76 9.59 -7.37
CA ILE A 24 -2.44 10.95 -6.94
C ILE A 24 -1.34 11.47 -7.85
N LYS A 25 -1.64 12.48 -8.64
CA LYS A 25 -0.64 13.19 -9.46
C LYS A 25 -0.11 14.36 -8.65
N THR A 26 1.19 14.36 -8.39
CA THR A 26 1.81 15.51 -7.72
C THR A 26 1.93 16.69 -8.69
N VAL A 27 1.74 17.89 -8.17
CA VAL A 27 2.00 19.14 -8.91
C VAL A 27 3.48 19.21 -9.32
N ASP A 28 3.76 19.95 -10.39
CA ASP A 28 5.15 20.32 -10.73
C ASP A 28 5.63 21.36 -9.73
N GLY A 29 6.91 21.27 -9.34
CA GLY A 29 7.50 22.20 -8.41
C GLY A 29 8.47 21.55 -7.42
N GLU A 30 8.79 22.31 -6.40
CA GLU A 30 9.71 21.92 -5.33
C GLU A 30 9.19 20.72 -4.52
N LEU A 31 10.11 19.94 -3.98
CA LEU A 31 9.81 18.73 -3.22
C LEU A 31 8.78 18.95 -2.10
N PRO A 32 8.86 20.00 -1.27
CA PRO A 32 7.88 20.22 -0.19
C PRO A 32 6.43 20.33 -0.69
N LEU A 33 6.20 21.04 -1.80
CA LEU A 33 4.88 21.19 -2.40
C LEU A 33 4.34 19.87 -2.95
N ARG A 34 5.22 19.06 -3.51
CA ARG A 34 4.88 17.73 -4.02
C ARG A 34 4.50 16.77 -2.88
N LEU A 35 5.26 16.79 -1.78
CA LEU A 35 4.94 15.98 -0.60
C LEU A 35 3.63 16.45 0.04
N LYS A 36 3.42 17.76 0.14
CA LYS A 36 2.15 18.32 0.61
C LYS A 36 0.98 17.83 -0.25
N SER A 37 1.11 17.87 -1.57
CA SER A 37 0.07 17.37 -2.49
C SER A 37 -0.27 15.89 -2.24
N ILE A 38 0.72 15.04 -1.96
CA ILE A 38 0.47 13.64 -1.60
C ILE A 38 -0.32 13.54 -0.30
N MET A 39 0.08 14.30 0.72
CA MET A 39 -0.58 14.28 2.03
C MET A 39 -2.02 14.78 1.95
N ASP A 40 -2.26 15.88 1.23
CA ASP A 40 -3.60 16.46 1.08
C ASP A 40 -4.56 15.45 0.41
N HIS A 41 -4.18 14.86 -0.72
CA HIS A 41 -5.02 13.88 -1.41
C HIS A 41 -5.20 12.58 -0.61
N LEU A 42 -4.18 12.12 0.11
CA LEU A 42 -4.34 10.96 1.00
C LEU A 42 -5.31 11.28 2.15
N ASN A 43 -5.26 12.48 2.71
CA ASN A 43 -6.24 12.93 3.71
C ASN A 43 -7.67 12.91 3.14
N GLU A 44 -7.87 13.35 1.89
CA GLU A 44 -9.17 13.27 1.22
C GLU A 44 -9.66 11.81 1.08
N VAL A 45 -8.78 10.91 0.63
CA VAL A 45 -9.09 9.48 0.50
C VAL A 45 -9.45 8.88 1.87
N ILE A 46 -8.66 9.18 2.91
CA ILE A 46 -8.91 8.70 4.27
C ILE A 46 -10.24 9.25 4.81
N ALA A 47 -10.51 10.54 4.64
CA ALA A 47 -11.74 11.17 5.10
C ALA A 47 -12.99 10.60 4.40
N GLN A 48 -12.87 10.33 3.10
CA GLN A 48 -13.96 9.79 2.29
C GLN A 48 -14.27 8.34 2.61
N HIS A 49 -13.24 7.49 2.75
CA HIS A 49 -13.42 6.04 2.85
C HIS A 49 -13.27 5.49 4.27
N ARG A 50 -12.71 6.28 5.22
CA ARG A 50 -12.51 5.93 6.64
C ARG A 50 -11.93 4.53 6.85
N PRO A 51 -10.76 4.22 6.26
CA PRO A 51 -10.14 2.91 6.45
C PRO A 51 -9.69 2.73 7.92
N ASP A 52 -9.62 1.49 8.37
CA ASP A 52 -9.07 1.14 9.69
C ASP A 52 -7.54 0.98 9.65
N HIS A 53 -7.01 0.53 8.52
CA HIS A 53 -5.61 0.20 8.31
C HIS A 53 -5.08 0.81 7.02
N VAL A 54 -3.77 1.05 6.99
CA VAL A 54 -3.02 1.42 5.78
C VAL A 54 -1.90 0.42 5.56
N ALA A 55 -1.81 -0.10 4.36
CA ALA A 55 -0.71 -0.94 3.91
C ALA A 55 0.20 -0.17 2.96
N VAL A 56 1.51 -0.24 3.17
CA VAL A 56 2.51 0.46 2.36
C VAL A 56 3.57 -0.51 1.88
N GLU A 57 3.93 -0.43 0.60
CA GLU A 57 5.05 -1.21 0.07
C GLU A 57 6.39 -0.66 0.56
N GLN A 58 7.30 -1.54 0.96
CA GLN A 58 8.67 -1.17 1.30
C GLN A 58 9.45 -0.85 0.03
N VAL A 59 10.18 0.25 0.07
CA VAL A 59 11.07 0.67 -1.02
C VAL A 59 12.47 0.14 -0.75
N PHE A 60 13.01 -0.61 -1.72
CA PHE A 60 14.42 -1.02 -1.72
C PHE A 60 15.28 -0.10 -2.61
N VAL A 61 16.56 -0.06 -2.33
CA VAL A 61 17.53 0.69 -3.13
C VAL A 61 17.50 0.18 -4.57
N ASN A 62 17.22 1.07 -5.51
CA ASN A 62 17.23 0.80 -6.93
C ASN A 62 18.52 1.35 -7.56
N VAL A 63 18.75 1.02 -8.83
CA VAL A 63 19.89 1.45 -9.64
C VAL A 63 20.07 2.98 -9.66
N ASN A 64 18.98 3.74 -9.54
CA ASN A 64 19.02 5.20 -9.48
C ASN A 64 18.78 5.71 -8.05
N PRO A 65 19.85 6.16 -7.32
CA PRO A 65 19.73 6.64 -5.95
C PRO A 65 18.76 7.83 -5.79
N LYS A 66 18.73 8.75 -6.75
CA LYS A 66 17.84 9.92 -6.71
C LYS A 66 16.36 9.50 -6.74
N SER A 67 16.02 8.55 -7.58
CA SER A 67 14.64 8.01 -7.63
C SER A 67 14.29 7.29 -6.34
N THR A 68 15.21 6.53 -5.77
CA THR A 68 15.02 5.83 -4.49
C THR A 68 14.76 6.81 -3.35
N LEU A 69 15.56 7.89 -3.25
CA LEU A 69 15.34 8.93 -2.24
C LEU A 69 13.96 9.59 -2.38
N MET A 70 13.55 9.93 -3.60
CA MET A 70 12.24 10.54 -3.85
C MET A 70 11.07 9.59 -3.50
N LEU A 71 11.22 8.31 -3.79
CA LEU A 71 10.23 7.29 -3.40
C LEU A 71 10.16 7.15 -1.88
N GLY A 72 11.31 7.11 -1.19
CA GLY A 72 11.38 7.06 0.26
C GLY A 72 10.72 8.27 0.93
N GLN A 73 10.94 9.48 0.39
CA GLN A 73 10.32 10.70 0.90
C GLN A 73 8.79 10.69 0.73
N ALA A 74 8.30 10.29 -0.44
CA ALA A 74 6.87 10.19 -0.70
C ALA A 74 6.20 9.11 0.18
N ARG A 75 6.89 7.97 0.36
CA ARG A 75 6.46 6.92 1.27
C ARG A 75 6.41 7.41 2.72
N GLY A 76 7.42 8.16 3.17
CA GLY A 76 7.43 8.79 4.49
C GLY A 76 6.25 9.73 4.67
N ALA A 77 5.94 10.57 3.69
CA ALA A 77 4.77 11.46 3.71
C ALA A 77 3.45 10.66 3.84
N ALA A 78 3.31 9.56 3.09
CA ALA A 78 2.13 8.70 3.17
C ALA A 78 1.98 8.04 4.56
N ILE A 79 3.06 7.51 5.12
CA ILE A 79 3.07 6.92 6.47
C ILE A 79 2.70 7.97 7.52
N CYS A 80 3.33 9.15 7.48
CA CYS A 80 3.02 10.23 8.40
C CYS A 80 1.55 10.65 8.32
N THR A 81 0.99 10.74 7.11
CA THR A 81 -0.44 11.06 6.92
C THR A 81 -1.32 10.01 7.58
N ALA A 82 -1.02 8.73 7.40
CA ALA A 82 -1.79 7.65 8.02
C ALA A 82 -1.72 7.70 9.55
N VAL A 83 -0.52 7.89 10.11
CA VAL A 83 -0.31 7.97 11.57
C VAL A 83 -1.00 9.18 12.16
N LEU A 84 -0.95 10.35 11.49
CA LEU A 84 -1.67 11.57 11.93
C LEU A 84 -3.19 11.39 11.93
N ASN A 85 -3.71 10.47 11.12
CA ASN A 85 -5.13 10.09 11.11
C ASN A 85 -5.43 8.90 12.05
N ASN A 86 -4.50 8.52 12.92
CA ASN A 86 -4.63 7.41 13.89
C ASN A 86 -4.87 6.04 13.23
N LEU A 87 -4.38 5.84 12.00
CA LEU A 87 -4.50 4.57 11.30
C LEU A 87 -3.35 3.63 11.65
N ILE A 88 -3.64 2.33 11.69
CA ILE A 88 -2.62 1.30 11.83
C ILE A 88 -1.89 1.16 10.50
N VAL A 89 -0.56 1.29 10.51
CA VAL A 89 0.27 1.16 9.32
C VAL A 89 0.98 -0.18 9.32
N ALA A 90 0.80 -0.94 8.24
CA ALA A 90 1.52 -2.18 7.96
C ALA A 90 2.39 -2.03 6.72
N GLU A 91 3.55 -2.67 6.71
CA GLU A 91 4.53 -2.57 5.63
C GLU A 91 4.84 -3.95 5.04
N TYR A 92 4.89 -4.02 3.72
CA TYR A 92 5.12 -5.26 2.98
C TYR A 92 6.19 -5.09 1.91
N THR A 93 7.02 -6.10 1.73
CA THR A 93 7.96 -6.18 0.62
C THR A 93 7.22 -6.54 -0.69
N ALA A 94 7.80 -6.18 -1.83
CA ALA A 94 7.28 -6.60 -3.14
C ALA A 94 7.15 -8.12 -3.25
N LEU A 95 8.05 -8.88 -2.64
CA LEU A 95 8.01 -10.34 -2.58
C LEU A 95 6.77 -10.85 -1.84
N GLN A 96 6.49 -10.29 -0.64
CA GLN A 96 5.33 -10.64 0.16
C GLN A 96 4.03 -10.32 -0.56
N ILE A 97 3.95 -9.14 -1.20
CA ILE A 97 2.78 -8.73 -1.98
C ILE A 97 2.52 -9.73 -3.11
N LYS A 98 3.54 -10.05 -3.92
CA LYS A 98 3.41 -11.02 -5.02
C LYS A 98 2.99 -12.40 -4.52
N GLN A 99 3.57 -12.86 -3.44
CA GLN A 99 3.24 -14.15 -2.85
C GLN A 99 1.81 -14.20 -2.32
N ALA A 100 1.34 -13.14 -1.66
CA ALA A 100 0.00 -13.06 -1.13
C ALA A 100 -1.07 -12.99 -2.23
N VAL A 101 -0.78 -12.33 -3.36
CA VAL A 101 -1.73 -12.11 -4.46
C VAL A 101 -1.74 -13.26 -5.45
N VAL A 102 -0.57 -13.77 -5.85
CA VAL A 102 -0.43 -14.77 -6.93
C VAL A 102 -0.02 -16.15 -6.40
N GLY A 103 0.44 -16.23 -5.14
CA GLY A 103 1.00 -17.45 -4.56
C GLY A 103 2.47 -17.71 -4.98
N LYS A 104 3.10 -16.81 -5.73
CA LYS A 104 4.49 -16.93 -6.22
C LYS A 104 5.19 -15.57 -6.09
N GLY A 105 6.27 -15.51 -5.30
CA GLY A 105 7.04 -14.28 -5.07
C GLY A 105 7.75 -13.71 -6.30
N HIS A 106 8.01 -14.56 -7.30
CA HIS A 106 8.63 -14.17 -8.58
C HIS A 106 7.62 -13.90 -9.71
N ALA A 107 6.33 -13.69 -9.36
CA ALA A 107 5.31 -13.37 -10.36
C ALA A 107 5.66 -12.08 -11.13
N LYS A 108 5.37 -12.10 -12.43
CA LYS A 108 5.48 -10.91 -13.28
C LYS A 108 4.41 -9.89 -12.92
N LYS A 109 4.65 -8.62 -13.25
CA LYS A 109 3.73 -7.51 -12.95
C LYS A 109 2.34 -7.75 -13.55
N GLU A 110 2.28 -8.23 -14.78
CA GLU A 110 1.03 -8.54 -15.49
C GLU A 110 0.20 -9.61 -14.78
N GLN A 111 0.87 -10.62 -14.19
CA GLN A 111 0.20 -11.66 -13.42
C GLN A 111 -0.41 -11.13 -12.13
N VAL A 112 0.28 -10.20 -11.47
CA VAL A 112 -0.25 -9.54 -10.26
C VAL A 112 -1.47 -8.70 -10.62
N GLN A 113 -1.41 -7.90 -11.69
CA GLN A 113 -2.52 -7.05 -12.15
C GLN A 113 -3.75 -7.88 -12.52
N GLU A 114 -3.58 -8.99 -13.26
CA GLU A 114 -4.67 -9.89 -13.62
C GLU A 114 -5.30 -10.54 -12.37
N MET A 115 -4.47 -10.95 -11.40
CA MET A 115 -4.98 -11.54 -10.17
C MET A 115 -5.73 -10.53 -9.31
N VAL A 116 -5.25 -9.29 -9.19
CA VAL A 116 -5.97 -8.19 -8.53
C VAL A 116 -7.36 -8.00 -9.15
N LYS A 117 -7.42 -7.95 -10.49
CA LYS A 117 -8.68 -7.83 -11.21
C LYS A 117 -9.66 -8.97 -10.90
N ARG A 118 -9.16 -10.21 -10.85
CA ARG A 118 -9.97 -11.40 -10.53
C ARG A 118 -10.43 -11.41 -9.08
N LEU A 119 -9.52 -11.18 -8.13
CA LEU A 119 -9.83 -11.22 -6.69
C LEU A 119 -10.86 -10.15 -6.28
N LEU A 120 -10.80 -8.98 -6.90
CA LEU A 120 -11.71 -7.87 -6.63
C LEU A 120 -12.87 -7.78 -7.63
N GLN A 121 -12.98 -8.72 -8.59
CA GLN A 121 -14.04 -8.78 -9.61
C GLN A 121 -14.20 -7.46 -10.39
N LEU A 122 -13.08 -6.83 -10.76
CA LEU A 122 -13.10 -5.55 -11.46
C LEU A 122 -13.58 -5.71 -12.90
N ALA A 123 -14.48 -4.82 -13.34
CA ALA A 123 -14.97 -4.80 -14.72
C ALA A 123 -13.91 -4.37 -15.73
N GLY A 124 -12.92 -3.57 -15.29
CA GLY A 124 -11.81 -3.07 -16.11
C GLY A 124 -10.46 -3.22 -15.42
N SER A 125 -9.39 -2.98 -16.13
CA SER A 125 -8.03 -2.98 -15.57
C SER A 125 -7.71 -1.62 -14.96
N PRO A 126 -7.34 -1.55 -13.67
CA PRO A 126 -6.87 -0.31 -13.06
C PRO A 126 -5.52 0.09 -13.70
N SER A 127 -5.12 1.36 -13.51
CA SER A 127 -3.77 1.79 -13.89
C SER A 127 -2.72 0.98 -13.12
N ALA A 128 -1.49 0.92 -13.66
CA ALA A 128 -0.43 0.13 -13.06
C ALA A 128 -0.18 0.48 -11.58
N ASP A 129 -0.11 1.78 -11.27
CA ASP A 129 0.14 2.25 -9.90
C ASP A 129 -1.04 1.95 -8.96
N ALA A 130 -2.29 2.07 -9.45
CA ALA A 130 -3.48 1.70 -8.68
C ALA A 130 -3.57 0.17 -8.45
N ALA A 131 -3.17 -0.64 -9.44
CA ALA A 131 -3.11 -2.09 -9.30
C ALA A 131 -2.07 -2.54 -8.27
N ASP A 132 -0.90 -1.89 -8.25
CA ASP A 132 0.15 -2.15 -7.26
C ASP A 132 -0.35 -1.80 -5.84
N ALA A 133 -1.06 -0.68 -5.68
CA ALA A 133 -1.66 -0.30 -4.39
C ALA A 133 -2.77 -1.27 -3.94
N LEU A 134 -3.64 -1.70 -4.85
CA LEU A 134 -4.66 -2.72 -4.58
C LEU A 134 -4.02 -4.07 -4.20
N ALA A 135 -2.92 -4.46 -4.85
CA ALA A 135 -2.17 -5.67 -4.51
C ALA A 135 -1.62 -5.60 -3.08
N CYS A 136 -1.09 -4.44 -2.66
CA CYS A 136 -0.63 -4.21 -1.30
C CYS A 136 -1.78 -4.32 -0.28
N ALA A 137 -2.93 -3.76 -0.58
CA ALA A 137 -4.13 -3.87 0.25
C ALA A 137 -4.62 -5.32 0.36
N ILE A 138 -4.64 -6.08 -0.73
CA ILE A 138 -4.98 -7.52 -0.73
C ILE A 138 -3.98 -8.31 0.13
N CYS A 139 -2.68 -8.03 0.01
CA CYS A 139 -1.65 -8.66 0.84
C CYS A 139 -1.94 -8.45 2.33
N HIS A 140 -2.28 -7.22 2.73
CA HIS A 140 -2.66 -6.91 4.10
C HIS A 140 -3.93 -7.66 4.53
N ALA A 141 -4.94 -7.68 3.69
CA ALA A 141 -6.20 -8.38 3.96
C ALA A 141 -6.02 -9.90 4.12
N HIS A 142 -5.05 -10.49 3.44
CA HIS A 142 -4.68 -11.91 3.59
C HIS A 142 -3.77 -12.20 4.79
N GLY A 143 -3.50 -11.22 5.65
CA GLY A 143 -2.64 -11.37 6.83
C GLY A 143 -1.15 -11.32 6.52
N GLY A 144 -0.75 -10.77 5.37
CA GLY A 144 0.64 -10.62 4.98
C GLY A 144 1.36 -11.97 4.82
N LEU A 145 0.75 -12.94 4.16
CA LEU A 145 1.26 -14.31 4.00
C LEU A 145 2.65 -14.36 3.34
N GLY A 146 3.66 -14.17 4.15
CA GLY A 146 5.05 -14.53 3.94
C GLY A 146 5.60 -14.97 5.28
N LEU A 147 6.68 -15.70 5.30
CA LEU A 147 7.37 -16.25 6.49
C LEU A 147 7.80 -15.21 7.55
N GLY A 148 7.35 -13.96 7.43
CA GLY A 148 7.51 -12.86 8.39
C GLY A 148 6.20 -12.27 8.89
N GLY A 149 5.06 -12.81 8.50
CA GLY A 149 3.74 -12.43 9.01
C GLY A 149 3.49 -12.97 10.41
N ILE A 150 4.35 -12.64 11.35
CA ILE A 150 4.01 -12.70 12.76
C ILE A 150 2.95 -11.61 12.93
N SER A 151 1.69 -12.04 13.00
CA SER A 151 0.59 -11.18 13.36
C SER A 151 0.95 -10.42 14.64
N THR A 152 1.16 -9.12 14.55
CA THR A 152 1.39 -8.27 15.72
C THR A 152 0.13 -8.20 16.61
N ALA A 153 -0.97 -8.77 16.19
CA ALA A 153 -2.24 -8.84 16.92
C ALA A 153 -2.16 -9.66 18.24
N GLY A 154 -1.04 -10.29 18.54
CA GLY A 154 -0.82 -11.05 19.78
C GLY A 154 0.36 -10.56 20.63
N TYR A 155 1.13 -9.60 20.16
CA TYR A 155 2.30 -9.14 20.90
C TYR A 155 1.99 -7.92 21.77
N ARG A 156 1.99 -8.09 23.07
CA ARG A 156 1.98 -6.98 24.04
C ARG A 156 3.42 -6.50 24.24
N MET A 157 3.63 -5.20 24.13
CA MET A 157 4.86 -4.57 24.60
C MET A 157 4.91 -4.65 26.13
N LYS A 158 5.82 -5.43 26.66
CA LYS A 158 6.11 -5.45 28.10
C LYS A 158 7.54 -4.97 28.31
N ARG A 159 7.70 -3.79 28.91
CA ARG A 159 9.00 -3.16 29.23
C ARG A 159 9.93 -2.99 28.02
N GLY A 160 9.39 -2.59 26.85
CA GLY A 160 10.18 -2.35 25.65
C GLY A 160 10.66 -3.60 24.91
N ARG A 161 10.17 -4.80 25.25
CA ARG A 161 10.39 -6.05 24.51
C ARG A 161 9.07 -6.61 24.00
N LEU A 162 9.08 -7.12 22.77
CA LEU A 162 7.99 -7.94 22.21
C LEU A 162 7.93 -9.27 22.98
N VAL A 163 6.76 -9.61 23.49
CA VAL A 163 6.45 -10.88 24.18
C VAL A 163 5.26 -11.51 23.51
#